data_9d310c233e2eba0e9b506f9012ad042c
#
_entry.id   9d310c233e2eba0e9b506f9012ad042c
#
_cell.length_a   1.000
_cell.length_b   1.000
_cell.length_c   1.000
_cell.angle_alpha   90.00
_cell.angle_beta   90.00
_cell.angle_gamma   90.00
#
_symmetry.space_group_name_H-M   'P 1'
#
loop_
_entity.id
_entity.type
_entity.pdbx_description
1 polymer ?
#
loop_
_entity_poly.entity_id
_entity_poly.type
_entity_poly.pdbx_seq_one_letter_code
_entity_poly.pdbx_strand_id
1 'polypeptide(L)'
;MIYVASSWRNERYPAMIRRLLEANVEVYDFRNPVLGDNGFSWREIDPAWESWTPEQFRNNLGHPTAKRGFAFDYAALNKAGAGLLILPAGRSAHIEFGYLLGQGKPGCILLSEGSEPELMYSMSTYIALNEMHAVNWCRKVQAMALDDVRREWSVN
;
A
#
# COMPACT_ATOMS: atom_id res chain seq x y z
N MET A 1 -2.14 10.71 7.20
CA MET A 1 -1.87 10.17 5.85
C MET A 1 -2.03 8.65 5.88
N ILE A 2 -2.71 8.09 4.89
CA ILE A 2 -2.87 6.64 4.65
C ILE A 2 -1.86 6.19 3.59
N TYR A 3 -1.10 5.13 3.86
CA TYR A 3 -0.26 4.48 2.85
C TYR A 3 -1.14 3.52 2.04
N VAL A 4 -1.20 3.70 0.72
CA VAL A 4 -2.04 2.87 -0.15
C VAL A 4 -1.15 1.89 -0.91
N ALA A 5 -1.13 0.64 -0.44
CA ALA A 5 -0.38 -0.45 -1.04
C ALA A 5 -1.21 -1.20 -2.09
N SER A 6 -0.63 -1.50 -3.24
CA SER A 6 -1.27 -2.28 -4.32
C SER A 6 -0.26 -2.73 -5.37
N SER A 7 -0.74 -3.37 -6.43
CA SER A 7 0.06 -3.70 -7.60
C SER A 7 0.03 -2.58 -8.64
N TRP A 8 1.15 -2.38 -9.35
CA TRP A 8 1.19 -1.58 -10.58
C TRP A 8 0.20 -2.06 -11.65
N ARG A 9 -0.17 -3.35 -11.63
CA ARG A 9 -1.11 -3.97 -12.57
C ARG A 9 -2.56 -3.88 -12.11
N ASN A 10 -2.83 -3.31 -10.91
CA ASN A 10 -4.20 -3.20 -10.40
C ASN A 10 -4.92 -2.02 -11.08
N GLU A 11 -5.87 -2.34 -11.95
CA GLU A 11 -6.65 -1.36 -12.71
C GLU A 11 -7.63 -0.55 -11.83
N ARG A 12 -8.02 -1.08 -10.67
CA ARG A 12 -8.88 -0.39 -9.71
C ARG A 12 -8.16 0.71 -8.94
N TYR A 13 -6.82 0.63 -8.87
CA TYR A 13 -6.01 1.52 -8.04
C TYR A 13 -6.22 3.02 -8.33
N PRO A 14 -6.15 3.51 -9.59
CA PRO A 14 -6.32 4.94 -9.88
C PRO A 14 -7.70 5.47 -9.48
N ALA A 15 -8.75 4.67 -9.69
CA ALA A 15 -10.11 5.04 -9.30
C ALA A 15 -10.25 5.13 -7.78
N MET A 16 -9.61 4.20 -7.05
CA MET A 16 -9.63 4.20 -5.59
C MET A 16 -8.88 5.39 -5.00
N ILE A 17 -7.68 5.73 -5.53
CA ILE A 17 -6.95 6.94 -5.13
C ILE A 17 -7.82 8.18 -5.30
N ARG A 18 -8.47 8.34 -6.45
CA ARG A 18 -9.36 9.48 -6.72
C ARG A 18 -10.49 9.56 -5.69
N ARG A 19 -11.17 8.44 -5.39
CA ARG A 19 -12.25 8.39 -4.38
C ARG A 19 -11.77 8.78 -2.99
N LEU A 20 -10.56 8.37 -2.60
CA LEU A 20 -9.98 8.75 -1.31
C LEU A 20 -9.71 10.26 -1.25
N LEU A 21 -9.14 10.84 -2.32
CA LEU A 21 -8.88 12.28 -2.41
C LEU A 21 -10.18 13.10 -2.41
N GLU A 22 -11.21 12.69 -3.17
CA GLU A 22 -12.55 13.29 -3.16
C GLU A 22 -13.22 13.24 -1.78
N ALA A 23 -12.89 12.21 -1.00
CA ALA A 23 -13.34 12.06 0.39
C ALA A 23 -12.47 12.81 1.41
N ASN A 24 -11.53 13.65 0.97
CA ASN A 24 -10.58 14.41 1.80
C ASN A 24 -9.67 13.49 2.65
N VAL A 25 -9.31 12.32 2.15
CA VAL A 25 -8.33 11.44 2.78
C VAL A 25 -6.94 11.78 2.25
N GLU A 26 -6.01 12.08 3.15
CA GLU A 26 -4.60 12.27 2.81
C GLU A 26 -3.94 10.92 2.54
N VAL A 27 -3.48 10.68 1.31
CA VAL A 27 -2.91 9.40 0.86
C VAL A 27 -1.47 9.55 0.39
N TYR A 28 -0.68 8.49 0.53
CA TYR A 28 0.52 8.29 -0.25
C TYR A 28 0.18 7.42 -1.46
N ASP A 29 0.42 7.96 -2.64
CA ASP A 29 0.26 7.28 -3.93
C ASP A 29 1.64 6.94 -4.49
N PHE A 30 2.03 5.66 -4.46
CA PHE A 30 3.33 5.19 -4.95
C PHE A 30 3.54 5.36 -6.46
N ARG A 31 2.46 5.60 -7.21
CA ARG A 31 2.54 5.92 -8.65
C ARG A 31 2.84 7.39 -8.90
N ASN A 32 2.62 8.25 -7.90
CA ASN A 32 2.86 9.69 -7.94
C ASN A 32 3.43 10.14 -6.57
N PRO A 33 4.62 9.65 -6.17
CA PRO A 33 5.15 9.84 -4.82
C PRO A 33 5.44 11.31 -4.49
N VAL A 34 5.85 12.09 -5.48
CA VAL A 34 6.04 13.53 -5.41
C VAL A 34 5.67 14.18 -6.74
N LEU A 35 5.44 15.49 -6.74
CA LEU A 35 5.06 16.22 -7.95
C LEU A 35 6.12 16.03 -9.05
N GLY A 36 5.70 15.53 -10.21
CA GLY A 36 6.57 15.29 -11.37
C GLY A 36 7.32 13.96 -11.35
N ASP A 37 7.10 13.10 -10.35
CA ASP A 37 7.63 11.73 -10.31
C ASP A 37 6.48 10.73 -10.53
N ASN A 38 6.68 9.80 -11.45
CA ASN A 38 5.68 8.78 -11.83
C ASN A 38 5.89 7.44 -11.09
N GLY A 39 6.62 7.47 -9.97
CA GLY A 39 6.97 6.27 -9.21
C GLY A 39 8.12 5.47 -9.83
N PHE A 40 8.43 4.33 -9.21
CA PHE A 40 9.56 3.49 -9.60
C PHE A 40 9.15 2.37 -10.55
N SER A 41 9.95 2.14 -11.60
CA SER A 41 9.83 0.97 -12.47
C SER A 41 11.19 0.34 -12.73
N TRP A 42 11.30 -1.00 -12.66
CA TRP A 42 12.50 -1.74 -13.02
C TRP A 42 12.95 -1.48 -14.47
N ARG A 43 12.01 -1.11 -15.36
CA ARG A 43 12.32 -0.75 -16.75
C ARG A 43 13.24 0.47 -16.89
N GLU A 44 13.27 1.35 -15.88
CA GLU A 44 14.18 2.50 -15.85
C GLU A 44 15.64 2.07 -15.67
N ILE A 45 15.86 0.87 -15.11
CA ILE A 45 17.19 0.27 -14.92
C ILE A 45 17.54 -0.61 -16.13
N ASP A 46 16.61 -1.51 -16.50
CA ASP A 46 16.80 -2.43 -17.61
C ASP A 46 15.44 -2.81 -18.23
N PRO A 47 15.20 -2.53 -19.52
CA PRO A 47 13.97 -2.93 -20.20
C PRO A 47 13.70 -4.44 -20.15
N ALA A 48 14.76 -5.28 -20.03
CA ALA A 48 14.70 -6.73 -19.97
C ALA A 48 14.66 -7.31 -18.54
N TRP A 49 14.32 -6.49 -17.52
CA TRP A 49 14.35 -6.88 -16.11
C TRP A 49 13.58 -8.16 -15.76
N GLU A 50 12.57 -8.52 -16.54
CA GLU A 50 11.79 -9.75 -16.30
C GLU A 50 12.61 -11.03 -16.52
N SER A 51 13.74 -10.94 -17.26
CA SER A 51 14.65 -12.04 -17.53
C SER A 51 15.87 -12.09 -16.58
N TRP A 52 15.94 -11.22 -15.59
CA TRP A 52 17.08 -11.18 -14.67
C TRP A 52 17.27 -12.49 -13.91
N THR A 53 18.55 -12.89 -13.82
CA THR A 53 18.95 -13.92 -12.86
C THR A 53 18.81 -13.43 -11.42
N PRO A 54 18.73 -14.33 -10.43
CA PRO A 54 18.73 -13.94 -9.02
C PRO A 54 19.91 -13.05 -8.62
N GLU A 55 21.07 -13.25 -9.22
CA GLU A 55 22.26 -12.42 -8.97
C GLU A 55 22.08 -11.00 -9.53
N GLN A 56 21.59 -10.87 -10.75
CA GLN A 56 21.28 -9.57 -11.36
C GLN A 56 20.23 -8.80 -10.55
N PHE A 57 19.16 -9.48 -10.13
CA PHE A 57 18.16 -8.89 -9.27
C PHE A 57 18.77 -8.35 -7.96
N ARG A 58 19.56 -9.19 -7.26
CA ARG A 58 20.24 -8.79 -6.02
C ARG A 58 21.13 -7.57 -6.22
N ASN A 59 21.89 -7.52 -7.30
CA ASN A 59 22.81 -6.42 -7.58
C ASN A 59 22.07 -5.13 -7.92
N ASN A 60 20.94 -5.23 -8.66
CA ASN A 60 20.14 -4.09 -9.08
C ASN A 60 19.29 -3.48 -7.94
N LEU A 61 19.09 -4.17 -6.82
CA LEU A 61 18.58 -3.53 -5.59
C LEU A 61 19.51 -2.41 -5.10
N GLY A 62 20.80 -2.49 -5.41
CA GLY A 62 21.79 -1.46 -5.12
C GLY A 62 21.83 -0.29 -6.11
N HIS A 63 21.10 -0.36 -7.23
CA HIS A 63 21.09 0.69 -8.25
C HIS A 63 20.53 2.02 -7.71
N PRO A 64 21.10 3.20 -8.08
CA PRO A 64 20.62 4.49 -7.57
C PRO A 64 19.13 4.73 -7.76
N THR A 65 18.58 4.37 -8.92
CA THR A 65 17.13 4.48 -9.21
C THR A 65 16.28 3.62 -8.27
N ALA A 66 16.69 2.37 -8.01
CA ALA A 66 15.99 1.49 -7.07
C ALA A 66 16.07 2.02 -5.63
N LYS A 67 17.24 2.49 -5.20
CA LYS A 67 17.42 3.12 -3.88
C LYS A 67 16.56 4.37 -3.71
N ARG A 68 16.44 5.20 -4.75
CA ARG A 68 15.58 6.39 -4.73
C ARG A 68 14.12 6.01 -4.56
N GLY A 69 13.59 5.09 -5.39
CA GLY A 69 12.21 4.60 -5.27
C GLY A 69 11.95 4.01 -3.88
N PHE A 70 12.82 3.13 -3.41
CA PHE A 70 12.72 2.58 -2.06
C PHE A 70 12.71 3.65 -0.96
N ALA A 71 13.54 4.70 -1.09
CA ALA A 71 13.60 5.76 -0.09
C ALA A 71 12.28 6.55 0.01
N PHE A 72 11.60 6.82 -1.11
CA PHE A 72 10.28 7.47 -1.10
C PHE A 72 9.23 6.60 -0.41
N ASP A 73 9.11 5.33 -0.83
CA ASP A 73 8.14 4.40 -0.25
C ASP A 73 8.41 4.17 1.24
N TYR A 74 9.67 3.96 1.63
CA TYR A 74 10.06 3.72 3.02
C TYR A 74 9.83 4.94 3.92
N ALA A 75 10.11 6.15 3.43
CA ALA A 75 9.82 7.38 4.16
C ALA A 75 8.30 7.55 4.37
N ALA A 76 7.50 7.26 3.33
CA ALA A 76 6.06 7.31 3.41
C ALA A 76 5.49 6.25 4.38
N LEU A 77 6.01 5.01 4.35
CA LEU A 77 5.64 3.94 5.30
C LEU A 77 5.87 4.36 6.76
N ASN A 78 7.02 5.00 7.03
CA ASN A 78 7.32 5.47 8.39
C ASN A 78 6.41 6.64 8.82
N LYS A 79 6.07 7.55 7.90
CA LYS A 79 5.20 8.71 8.16
C LYS A 79 3.71 8.35 8.23
N ALA A 80 3.27 7.31 7.54
CA ALA A 80 1.87 6.91 7.50
C ALA A 80 1.33 6.54 8.89
N GLY A 81 0.11 6.96 9.19
CA GLY A 81 -0.60 6.58 10.42
C GLY A 81 -1.42 5.31 10.27
N ALA A 82 -1.69 4.87 9.03
CA ALA A 82 -2.45 3.66 8.73
C ALA A 82 -2.13 3.15 7.32
N GLY A 83 -2.52 1.91 7.01
CA GLY A 83 -2.35 1.29 5.70
C GLY A 83 -3.66 0.85 5.06
N LEU A 84 -3.74 0.98 3.73
CA LEU A 84 -4.79 0.37 2.91
C LEU A 84 -4.14 -0.54 1.86
N LEU A 85 -4.44 -1.84 1.93
CA LEU A 85 -4.05 -2.81 0.90
C LEU A 85 -5.22 -3.01 -0.06
N ILE A 86 -5.01 -2.71 -1.36
CA ILE A 86 -6.04 -2.89 -2.40
C ILE A 86 -5.70 -4.12 -3.23
N LEU A 87 -6.54 -5.15 -3.16
CA LEU A 87 -6.39 -6.36 -3.96
C LEU A 87 -6.93 -6.19 -5.40
N PRO A 88 -6.36 -6.91 -6.40
CA PRO A 88 -5.19 -7.78 -6.26
C PRO A 88 -3.90 -6.99 -6.03
N ALA A 89 -3.02 -7.53 -5.20
CA ALA A 89 -1.77 -6.89 -4.82
C ALA A 89 -0.57 -7.82 -5.00
N GLY A 90 0.59 -7.22 -5.26
CA GLY A 90 1.85 -7.95 -5.42
C GLY A 90 2.58 -8.19 -4.10
N ARG A 91 3.75 -8.85 -4.19
CA ARG A 91 4.58 -9.20 -3.02
C ARG A 91 5.05 -7.95 -2.25
N SER A 92 5.50 -6.91 -2.95
CA SER A 92 5.94 -5.64 -2.32
C SER A 92 4.81 -5.04 -1.48
N ALA A 93 3.60 -4.92 -2.05
CA ALA A 93 2.46 -4.36 -1.34
C ALA A 93 2.12 -5.12 -0.04
N HIS A 94 2.26 -6.46 -0.05
CA HIS A 94 2.05 -7.26 1.16
C HIS A 94 3.17 -7.07 2.19
N ILE A 95 4.43 -6.90 1.75
CA ILE A 95 5.56 -6.58 2.65
C ILE A 95 5.36 -5.20 3.28
N GLU A 96 5.00 -4.20 2.49
CA GLU A 96 4.71 -2.83 2.93
C GLU A 96 3.57 -2.80 3.94
N PHE A 97 2.48 -3.48 3.62
CA PHE A 97 1.32 -3.58 4.50
C PHE A 97 1.65 -4.33 5.80
N GLY A 98 2.36 -5.45 5.71
CA GLY A 98 2.85 -6.20 6.88
C GLY A 98 3.81 -5.38 7.75
N TYR A 99 4.65 -4.55 7.16
CA TYR A 99 5.53 -3.64 7.88
C TYR A 99 4.73 -2.61 8.71
N LEU A 100 3.67 -2.03 8.13
CA LEU A 100 2.78 -1.11 8.84
C LEU A 100 2.08 -1.80 10.03
N LEU A 101 1.52 -3.00 9.81
CA LEU A 101 0.88 -3.78 10.86
C LEU A 101 1.87 -4.15 11.98
N GLY A 102 3.10 -4.53 11.61
CA GLY A 102 4.18 -4.82 12.56
C GLY A 102 4.60 -3.63 13.41
N GLN A 103 4.40 -2.41 12.93
CA GLN A 103 4.55 -1.17 13.71
C GLN A 103 3.33 -0.87 14.59
N GLY A 104 2.33 -1.74 14.60
CA GLY A 104 1.09 -1.54 15.34
C GLY A 104 0.16 -0.48 14.73
N LYS A 105 0.37 -0.10 13.49
CA LYS A 105 -0.51 0.83 12.77
C LYS A 105 -1.76 0.09 12.29
N PRO A 106 -2.95 0.72 12.31
CA PRO A 106 -4.15 0.10 11.79
C PRO A 106 -4.06 -0.11 10.28
N GLY A 107 -4.62 -1.23 9.80
CA GLY A 107 -4.62 -1.57 8.38
C GLY A 107 -5.98 -2.07 7.91
N CYS A 108 -6.38 -1.64 6.72
CA CYS A 108 -7.56 -2.13 6.01
C CYS A 108 -7.15 -2.91 4.76
N ILE A 109 -7.84 -4.00 4.48
CA ILE A 109 -7.70 -4.74 3.22
C ILE A 109 -8.99 -4.59 2.43
N LEU A 110 -8.90 -4.03 1.22
CA LEU A 110 -10.00 -4.02 0.27
C LEU A 110 -9.94 -5.29 -0.59
N LEU A 111 -10.88 -6.20 -0.36
CA LEU A 111 -10.99 -7.44 -1.11
C LEU A 111 -11.37 -7.21 -2.58
N SER A 112 -11.02 -8.16 -3.44
CA SER A 112 -11.52 -8.28 -4.80
C SER A 112 -12.22 -9.63 -4.98
N GLU A 113 -13.12 -9.70 -5.95
CA GLU A 113 -13.70 -10.99 -6.33
C GLU A 113 -12.60 -11.95 -6.78
N GLY A 114 -12.75 -13.23 -6.42
CA GLY A 114 -11.78 -14.28 -6.75
C GLY A 114 -10.47 -14.23 -5.98
N SER A 115 -10.34 -13.38 -4.96
CA SER A 115 -9.19 -13.44 -4.05
C SER A 115 -9.18 -14.74 -3.27
N GLU A 116 -8.02 -15.42 -3.23
CA GLU A 116 -7.84 -16.55 -2.33
C GLU A 116 -7.91 -16.09 -0.87
N PRO A 117 -8.55 -16.89 0.01
CA PRO A 117 -8.52 -16.60 1.44
C PRO A 117 -7.09 -16.69 2.00
N GLU A 118 -6.68 -15.65 2.74
CA GLU A 118 -5.36 -15.57 3.36
C GLU A 118 -5.48 -15.44 4.87
N LEU A 119 -4.97 -16.43 5.61
CA LEU A 119 -5.07 -16.47 7.08
C LEU A 119 -4.45 -15.22 7.73
N MET A 120 -3.32 -14.75 7.19
CA MET A 120 -2.58 -13.62 7.77
C MET A 120 -3.29 -12.27 7.59
N TYR A 121 -4.35 -12.20 6.80
CA TYR A 121 -5.22 -11.01 6.75
C TYR A 121 -5.95 -10.75 8.08
N SER A 122 -6.00 -11.75 8.96
CA SER A 122 -6.47 -11.60 10.35
C SER A 122 -5.64 -10.61 11.19
N MET A 123 -4.44 -10.23 10.74
CA MET A 123 -3.65 -9.17 11.38
C MET A 123 -4.19 -7.77 11.09
N SER A 124 -5.00 -7.60 10.04
CA SER A 124 -5.59 -6.30 9.71
C SER A 124 -6.66 -5.89 10.71
N THR A 125 -6.85 -4.59 10.90
CA THR A 125 -7.92 -4.07 11.78
C THR A 125 -9.28 -4.05 11.10
N TYR A 126 -9.32 -4.13 9.76
CA TYR A 126 -10.57 -4.10 9.01
C TYR A 126 -10.44 -4.79 7.64
N ILE A 127 -11.48 -5.51 7.25
CA ILE A 127 -11.65 -6.10 5.92
C ILE A 127 -12.81 -5.41 5.21
N ALA A 128 -12.50 -4.66 4.17
CA ALA A 128 -13.49 -3.95 3.35
C ALA A 128 -13.96 -4.85 2.20
N LEU A 129 -15.27 -5.02 2.09
CA LEU A 129 -15.91 -5.84 1.05
C LEU A 129 -16.14 -5.05 -0.25
N ASN A 130 -16.08 -3.73 -0.18
CA ASN A 130 -16.23 -2.82 -1.32
C ASN A 130 -15.50 -1.51 -1.08
N GLU A 131 -15.40 -0.70 -2.13
CA GLU A 131 -14.66 0.57 -2.11
C GLU A 131 -15.23 1.58 -1.10
N MET A 132 -16.56 1.63 -0.96
CA MET A 132 -17.21 2.54 -0.01
C MET A 132 -16.85 2.19 1.45
N HIS A 133 -16.77 0.89 1.79
CA HIS A 133 -16.30 0.44 3.10
C HIS A 133 -14.87 0.89 3.36
N ALA A 134 -13.97 0.73 2.36
CA ALA A 134 -12.58 1.16 2.49
C ALA A 134 -12.44 2.68 2.65
N VAL A 135 -13.17 3.47 1.85
CA VAL A 135 -13.16 4.94 1.96
C VAL A 135 -13.65 5.39 3.34
N ASN A 136 -14.78 4.84 3.81
CA ASN A 136 -15.34 5.19 5.12
C ASN A 136 -14.38 4.84 6.26
N TRP A 137 -13.72 3.67 6.19
CA TRP A 137 -12.70 3.28 7.15
C TRP A 137 -11.52 4.27 7.14
N CYS A 138 -10.97 4.61 5.98
CA CYS A 138 -9.85 5.54 5.86
C CYS A 138 -10.19 6.93 6.44
N ARG A 139 -11.39 7.47 6.14
CA ARG A 139 -11.86 8.73 6.73
C ARG A 139 -11.91 8.67 8.24
N LYS A 140 -12.47 7.59 8.78
CA LYS A 140 -12.62 7.39 10.21
C LYS A 140 -11.27 7.30 10.91
N VAL A 141 -10.36 6.47 10.37
CA VAL A 141 -9.00 6.31 10.90
C VAL A 141 -8.21 7.62 10.86
N GLN A 142 -8.35 8.41 9.80
CA GLN A 142 -7.69 9.71 9.72
C GLN A 142 -8.17 10.68 10.79
N ALA A 143 -9.43 10.59 11.19
CA ALA A 143 -10.05 11.47 12.19
C ALA A 143 -9.83 11.02 13.64
N MET A 144 -9.44 9.78 13.87
CA MET A 144 -9.30 9.18 15.22
C MET A 144 -7.84 9.08 15.64
N ALA A 145 -7.59 9.13 16.96
CA ALA A 145 -6.30 8.75 17.53
C ALA A 145 -6.06 7.23 17.34
N LEU A 146 -4.80 6.83 17.16
CA LEU A 146 -4.43 5.43 16.91
C LEU A 146 -4.98 4.43 17.96
N ASP A 147 -5.02 4.83 19.23
CA ASP A 147 -5.50 3.97 20.32
C ASP A 147 -7.02 3.76 20.28
N ASP A 148 -7.78 4.75 19.84
CA ASP A 148 -9.23 4.65 19.66
C ASP A 148 -9.56 3.75 18.48
N VAL A 149 -8.80 3.86 17.39
CA VAL A 149 -8.95 3.01 16.21
C VAL A 149 -8.75 1.53 16.56
N ARG A 150 -7.73 1.18 17.33
CA ARG A 150 -7.49 -0.21 17.73
C ARG A 150 -8.64 -0.80 18.54
N ARG A 151 -9.27 -0.02 19.44
CA ARG A 151 -10.41 -0.47 20.23
C ARG A 151 -11.67 -0.67 19.40
N GLU A 152 -11.88 0.17 18.40
CA GLU A 152 -13.11 0.14 17.59
C GLU A 152 -13.07 -0.89 16.44
N TRP A 153 -11.88 -1.19 15.88
CA TRP A 153 -11.73 -2.03 14.69
C TRP A 153 -10.99 -3.34 14.95
N SER A 154 -10.73 -3.70 16.22
CA SER A 154 -10.19 -5.03 16.53
C SER A 154 -11.17 -6.10 16.06
N VAL A 155 -10.71 -6.98 15.21
CA VAL A 155 -11.45 -8.15 14.74
C VAL A 155 -11.52 -9.17 15.89
N ASN A 156 -12.72 -9.51 16.31
CA ASN A 156 -12.96 -10.61 17.25
C ASN A 156 -12.77 -11.96 16.56
#